data_cea9a768fc46f96c58c9aff528a6a3ae
#
_entry.id   cea9a768fc46f96c58c9aff528a6a3ae
#
_cell.length_a   1.000
_cell.length_b   1.000
_cell.length_c   1.000
_cell.angle_alpha   90.00
_cell.angle_beta   90.00
_cell.angle_gamma   90.00
#
_symmetry.space_group_name_H-M   'P 1'
#
loop_
_entity.id
_entity.type
_entity.pdbx_description
1 polymer ?
#
loop_
_entity_poly.entity_id
_entity_poly.type
_entity_poly.pdbx_seq_one_letter_code
_entity_poly.pdbx_strand_id
1 'polypeptide(L)'
;MANKKLRIMMVEDDSFTRATVKKALENQGLNIVFDTESVKSAITFARENRPDVAVLDYNLGPGPNGIDLANQLRKSLPDIGIILLTAFLNPAELDSKISSLPPGSRYLVKHSVTKIEVLVKEIEIAAKYRS
;
A
#
# COMPACT_ATOMS: atom_id res chain seq x y z
N MET A 1 -5.85 -27.76 -0.51
CA MET A 1 -5.10 -26.73 0.21
C MET A 1 -5.93 -25.46 0.39
N ALA A 2 -6.00 -24.99 1.58
CA ALA A 2 -6.76 -23.78 1.85
C ALA A 2 -6.06 -22.55 1.25
N ASN A 3 -6.82 -21.67 0.65
CA ASN A 3 -6.31 -20.39 0.19
C ASN A 3 -6.04 -19.50 1.38
N LYS A 4 -4.82 -19.05 1.49
CA LYS A 4 -4.47 -18.11 2.55
C LYS A 4 -5.11 -16.76 2.24
N LYS A 5 -5.86 -16.23 3.20
CA LYS A 5 -6.43 -14.90 3.07
C LYS A 5 -5.30 -13.88 3.25
N LEU A 6 -5.14 -12.99 2.29
CA LEU A 6 -4.10 -11.96 2.35
C LEU A 6 -4.35 -11.02 3.52
N ARG A 7 -3.30 -10.72 4.25
CA ARG A 7 -3.32 -9.78 5.38
C ARG A 7 -2.76 -8.46 4.89
N ILE A 8 -3.60 -7.44 4.91
CA ILE A 8 -3.28 -6.15 4.29
C ILE A 8 -3.18 -5.06 5.33
N MET A 9 -2.09 -4.29 5.26
CA MET A 9 -1.92 -3.07 6.04
C MET A 9 -2.15 -1.88 5.13
N MET A 10 -2.83 -0.85 5.63
CA MET A 10 -3.14 0.33 4.86
C MET A 10 -2.66 1.58 5.59
N VAL A 11 -1.97 2.46 4.87
CA VAL A 11 -1.48 3.72 5.43
C VAL A 11 -1.99 4.87 4.56
N GLU A 12 -2.85 5.69 5.13
CA GLU A 12 -3.53 6.76 4.42
C GLU A 12 -3.74 7.93 5.39
N ASP A 13 -3.30 9.11 5.00
CA ASP A 13 -3.34 10.30 5.81
C ASP A 13 -4.77 10.85 6.00
N ASP A 14 -5.59 10.81 4.95
CA ASP A 14 -6.94 11.33 5.01
C ASP A 14 -7.90 10.29 5.63
N SER A 15 -8.52 10.65 6.74
CA SER A 15 -9.37 9.70 7.49
C SER A 15 -10.59 9.24 6.70
N PHE A 16 -11.19 10.12 5.90
CA PHE A 16 -12.34 9.75 5.09
C PHE A 16 -11.94 8.78 3.99
N THR A 17 -10.85 9.07 3.28
CA THR A 17 -10.33 8.20 2.23
C THR A 17 -9.95 6.85 2.81
N ARG A 18 -9.27 6.85 3.97
CA ARG A 18 -8.85 5.62 4.63
C ARG A 18 -10.05 4.73 4.97
N ALA A 19 -11.07 5.29 5.58
CA ALA A 19 -12.27 4.53 5.93
C ALA A 19 -13.01 4.02 4.69
N THR A 20 -13.10 4.84 3.66
CA THR A 20 -13.82 4.50 2.43
C THR A 20 -13.12 3.35 1.69
N VAL A 21 -11.81 3.45 1.50
CA VAL A 21 -11.05 2.42 0.79
C VAL A 21 -11.02 1.13 1.60
N LYS A 22 -10.83 1.23 2.92
CA LYS A 22 -10.86 0.07 3.80
C LYS A 22 -12.16 -0.71 3.64
N LYS A 23 -13.30 0.00 3.74
CA LYS A 23 -14.61 -0.65 3.63
C LYS A 23 -14.80 -1.28 2.25
N ALA A 24 -14.38 -0.59 1.19
CA ALA A 24 -14.50 -1.11 -0.16
C ALA A 24 -13.69 -2.39 -0.34
N LEU A 25 -12.47 -2.44 0.20
CA LEU A 25 -11.64 -3.64 0.14
C LEU A 25 -12.23 -4.77 0.96
N GLU A 26 -12.74 -4.47 2.14
CA GLU A 26 -13.39 -5.49 2.98
C GLU A 26 -14.62 -6.08 2.30
N ASN A 27 -15.39 -5.24 1.59
CA ASN A 27 -16.55 -5.70 0.84
C ASN A 27 -16.14 -6.64 -0.30
N GLN A 28 -14.90 -6.55 -0.78
CA GLN A 28 -14.35 -7.46 -1.77
C GLN A 28 -13.74 -8.73 -1.15
N GLY A 29 -13.91 -8.92 0.14
CA GLY A 29 -13.43 -10.11 0.83
C GLY A 29 -11.99 -10.04 1.30
N LEU A 30 -11.35 -8.88 1.24
CA LEU A 30 -9.97 -8.73 1.68
C LEU A 30 -9.91 -8.44 3.18
N ASN A 31 -8.81 -8.85 3.80
CA ASN A 31 -8.61 -8.71 5.23
C ASN A 31 -7.67 -7.55 5.54
N ILE A 32 -8.22 -6.42 5.98
CA ILE A 32 -7.43 -5.26 6.39
C ILE A 32 -7.12 -5.44 7.88
N VAL A 33 -5.93 -5.93 8.17
CA VAL A 33 -5.52 -6.25 9.55
C VAL A 33 -5.11 -5.02 10.33
N PHE A 34 -4.78 -3.92 9.65
CA PHE A 34 -4.38 -2.68 10.30
C PHE A 34 -4.52 -1.52 9.32
N ASP A 35 -4.99 -0.40 9.79
CA ASP A 35 -4.98 0.84 9.01
C ASP A 35 -4.56 1.99 9.92
N THR A 36 -3.79 2.92 9.38
CA THR A 36 -3.25 4.02 10.16
C THR A 36 -2.92 5.21 9.26
N GLU A 37 -2.82 6.39 9.88
CA GLU A 37 -2.28 7.58 9.22
C GLU A 37 -0.80 7.76 9.51
N SER A 38 -0.25 7.00 10.45
CA SER A 38 1.09 7.21 11.00
C SER A 38 2.13 6.28 10.40
N VAL A 39 3.19 6.86 9.83
CA VAL A 39 4.34 6.10 9.32
C VAL A 39 4.96 5.27 10.45
N LYS A 40 5.13 5.88 11.62
CA LYS A 40 5.75 5.20 12.77
C LYS A 40 4.93 3.99 13.20
N SER A 41 3.60 4.14 13.29
CA SER A 41 2.72 3.04 13.68
C SER A 41 2.74 1.93 12.65
N ALA A 42 2.82 2.29 11.36
CA ALA A 42 2.88 1.31 10.29
C ALA A 42 4.15 0.46 10.38
N ILE A 43 5.29 1.09 10.65
CA ILE A 43 6.56 0.37 10.77
C ILE A 43 6.52 -0.59 11.95
N THR A 44 6.03 -0.12 13.10
CA THR A 44 5.93 -0.94 14.31
C THR A 44 5.01 -2.14 14.09
N PHE A 45 3.82 -1.88 13.53
CA PHE A 45 2.87 -2.96 13.25
C PHE A 45 3.46 -3.98 12.29
N ALA A 46 4.10 -3.52 11.22
CA ALA A 46 4.63 -4.41 10.20
C ALA A 46 5.70 -5.34 10.76
N ARG A 47 6.58 -4.81 11.60
CA ARG A 47 7.63 -5.62 12.23
C ARG A 47 7.06 -6.71 13.11
N GLU A 48 6.00 -6.40 13.85
CA GLU A 48 5.41 -7.32 14.83
C GLU A 48 4.45 -8.32 14.19
N ASN A 49 3.77 -7.92 13.13
CA ASN A 49 2.66 -8.70 12.57
C ASN A 49 2.87 -9.20 11.15
N ARG A 50 3.89 -8.69 10.45
CA ARG A 50 4.30 -9.15 9.12
C ARG A 50 3.14 -9.29 8.12
N PRO A 51 2.49 -8.18 7.75
CA PRO A 51 1.42 -8.25 6.75
C PRO A 51 1.96 -8.71 5.40
N ASP A 52 1.07 -9.22 4.57
CA ASP A 52 1.45 -9.71 3.24
C ASP A 52 1.61 -8.56 2.24
N VAL A 53 0.78 -7.52 2.38
CA VAL A 53 0.76 -6.38 1.46
C VAL A 53 0.54 -5.09 2.24
N ALA A 54 1.24 -4.04 1.83
CA ALA A 54 1.02 -2.69 2.34
C ALA A 54 0.47 -1.81 1.21
N VAL A 55 -0.67 -1.19 1.46
CA VAL A 55 -1.28 -0.19 0.58
C VAL A 55 -0.96 1.17 1.16
N LEU A 56 -0.16 1.95 0.45
CA LEU A 56 0.43 3.18 0.96
C LEU A 56 0.04 4.39 0.12
N ASP A 57 -0.47 5.44 0.78
CA ASP A 57 -0.62 6.73 0.12
C ASP A 57 0.76 7.36 -0.03
N TYR A 58 1.01 8.02 -1.16
CA TYR A 58 2.27 8.73 -1.34
C TYR A 58 2.41 9.87 -0.33
N ASN A 59 1.34 10.69 -0.20
CA ASN A 59 1.38 11.86 0.66
C ASN A 59 0.89 11.51 2.05
N LEU A 60 1.80 11.42 3.00
CA LEU A 60 1.51 11.07 4.39
C LEU A 60 1.75 12.24 5.34
N GLY A 61 1.73 13.48 4.80
CA GLY A 61 1.94 14.68 5.60
C GLY A 61 3.41 15.07 5.67
N PRO A 62 3.79 15.91 6.64
CA PRO A 62 5.20 16.30 6.80
C PRO A 62 6.05 15.11 7.20
N GLY A 63 7.28 15.06 6.69
CA GLY A 63 8.19 13.96 6.97
C GLY A 63 8.19 12.90 5.88
N PRO A 64 8.41 11.63 6.23
CA PRO A 64 8.50 10.55 5.24
C PRO A 64 7.23 10.40 4.41
N ASN A 65 7.40 10.15 3.12
CA ASN A 65 6.28 9.90 2.22
C ASN A 65 6.09 8.38 2.04
N GLY A 66 5.10 8.01 1.21
CA GLY A 66 4.80 6.58 0.97
C GLY A 66 5.95 5.81 0.34
N ILE A 67 6.79 6.46 -0.47
CA ILE A 67 7.96 5.80 -1.07
C ILE A 67 9.02 5.54 0.00
N ASP A 68 9.27 6.51 0.87
CA ASP A 68 10.19 6.33 1.99
C ASP A 68 9.74 5.17 2.87
N LEU A 69 8.44 5.12 3.17
CA LEU A 69 7.87 4.05 3.96
C LEU A 69 8.00 2.69 3.26
N ALA A 70 7.72 2.64 1.96
CA ALA A 70 7.83 1.40 1.18
C ALA A 70 9.26 0.84 1.25
N ASN A 71 10.25 1.70 1.08
CA ASN A 71 11.65 1.27 1.15
C ASN A 71 12.02 0.79 2.54
N GLN A 72 11.52 1.45 3.56
CA GLN A 72 11.79 1.04 4.94
C GLN A 72 11.12 -0.30 5.27
N LEU A 73 9.90 -0.50 4.83
CA LEU A 73 9.21 -1.77 5.04
C LEU A 73 9.95 -2.92 4.36
N ARG A 74 10.46 -2.71 3.14
CA ARG A 74 11.21 -3.74 2.42
C ARG A 74 12.49 -4.14 3.11
N LYS A 75 13.14 -3.22 3.82
CA LYS A 75 14.33 -3.58 4.59
C LYS A 75 14.01 -4.56 5.70
N SER A 76 12.87 -4.41 6.35
CA SER A 76 12.44 -5.28 7.44
C SER A 76 11.72 -6.52 6.96
N LEU A 77 11.00 -6.40 5.86
CA LEU A 77 10.14 -7.45 5.30
C LEU A 77 10.45 -7.60 3.82
N PRO A 78 11.49 -8.37 3.45
CA PRO A 78 11.96 -8.41 2.05
C PRO A 78 10.92 -8.85 1.03
N ASP A 79 9.92 -9.61 1.44
CA ASP A 79 8.90 -10.12 0.53
C ASP A 79 7.55 -9.39 0.58
N ILE A 80 7.45 -8.31 1.38
CA ILE A 80 6.17 -7.60 1.49
C ILE A 80 5.76 -7.01 0.14
N GLY A 81 4.49 -7.22 -0.23
CA GLY A 81 3.94 -6.58 -1.42
C GLY A 81 3.67 -5.11 -1.14
N ILE A 82 3.97 -4.25 -2.12
CA ILE A 82 3.80 -2.81 -1.98
C ILE A 82 2.92 -2.28 -3.09
N ILE A 83 1.90 -1.49 -2.72
CA ILE A 83 1.12 -0.72 -3.67
C ILE A 83 1.11 0.72 -3.21
N LEU A 84 1.57 1.61 -4.08
CA LEU A 84 1.54 3.04 -3.84
C LEU A 84 0.32 3.66 -4.49
N LEU A 85 -0.45 4.42 -3.73
CA LEU A 85 -1.54 5.23 -4.26
C LEU A 85 -1.04 6.67 -4.33
N THR A 86 -1.19 7.30 -5.49
CA THR A 86 -0.67 8.65 -5.71
C THR A 86 -1.66 9.52 -6.46
N ALA A 87 -1.67 10.81 -6.12
CA ALA A 87 -2.46 11.81 -6.83
C ALA A 87 -1.68 12.50 -7.94
N PHE A 88 -0.44 12.08 -8.21
CA PHE A 88 0.37 12.71 -9.26
C PHE A 88 -0.29 12.53 -10.61
N LEU A 89 -0.47 13.64 -11.33
CA LEU A 89 -1.06 13.66 -12.66
C LEU A 89 -0.03 13.97 -13.75
N ASN A 90 1.12 14.54 -13.37
CA ASN A 90 2.18 14.88 -14.30
C ASN A 90 3.04 13.65 -14.59
N PRO A 91 3.08 13.14 -15.85
CA PRO A 91 3.82 11.92 -16.16
C PRO A 91 5.30 11.96 -15.82
N ALA A 92 5.97 13.09 -16.01
CA ALA A 92 7.39 13.21 -15.70
C ALA A 92 7.64 13.12 -14.21
N GLU A 93 6.79 13.75 -13.40
CA GLU A 93 6.88 13.70 -11.95
C GLU A 93 6.60 12.28 -11.46
N LEU A 94 5.59 11.64 -12.02
CA LEU A 94 5.23 10.27 -11.66
C LEU A 94 6.39 9.31 -11.95
N ASP A 95 6.99 9.38 -13.13
CA ASP A 95 8.12 8.53 -13.50
C ASP A 95 9.29 8.69 -12.53
N SER A 96 9.61 9.95 -12.21
CA SER A 96 10.70 10.26 -11.27
C SER A 96 10.46 9.64 -9.90
N LYS A 97 9.23 9.71 -9.41
CA LYS A 97 8.89 9.17 -8.08
C LYS A 97 8.85 7.66 -8.06
N ILE A 98 8.24 7.06 -9.08
CA ILE A 98 8.07 5.62 -9.15
C ILE A 98 9.40 4.89 -9.24
N SER A 99 10.40 5.48 -9.90
CA SER A 99 11.71 4.87 -10.01
C SER A 99 12.40 4.67 -8.66
N SER A 100 11.93 5.37 -7.62
CA SER A 100 12.45 5.24 -6.26
C SER A 100 11.75 4.16 -5.43
N LEU A 101 10.71 3.53 -5.95
CA LEU A 101 10.04 2.44 -5.25
C LEU A 101 10.90 1.19 -5.21
N PRO A 102 10.78 0.36 -4.15
CA PRO A 102 11.52 -0.91 -4.13
C PRO A 102 11.04 -1.85 -5.21
N PRO A 103 11.87 -2.82 -5.61
CA PRO A 103 11.52 -3.76 -6.70
C PRO A 103 10.18 -4.46 -6.48
N GLY A 104 9.45 -4.69 -7.55
CA GLY A 104 8.18 -5.39 -7.51
C GLY A 104 7.00 -4.58 -6.98
N SER A 105 7.22 -3.32 -6.64
CA SER A 105 6.13 -2.45 -6.19
C SER A 105 5.17 -2.14 -7.33
N ARG A 106 3.90 -2.00 -6.97
CA ARG A 106 2.86 -1.57 -7.90
C ARG A 106 2.42 -0.16 -7.52
N TYR A 107 1.77 0.52 -8.43
CA TYR A 107 1.21 1.83 -8.12
C TYR A 107 -0.10 2.06 -8.88
N LEU A 108 -0.92 2.93 -8.32
CA LEU A 108 -2.15 3.38 -8.97
C LEU A 108 -2.30 4.88 -8.75
N VAL A 109 -2.75 5.58 -9.78
CA VAL A 109 -3.14 6.99 -9.63
C VAL A 109 -4.52 7.01 -8.97
N LYS A 110 -4.69 7.84 -7.95
CA LYS A 110 -5.88 7.80 -7.09
C LYS A 110 -7.21 7.92 -7.84
N HIS A 111 -7.28 8.70 -8.89
CA HIS A 111 -8.53 8.81 -9.64
C HIS A 111 -8.94 7.50 -10.33
N SER A 112 -7.98 6.59 -10.55
CA SER A 112 -8.27 5.26 -11.12
C SER A 112 -8.82 4.29 -10.07
N VAL A 113 -8.69 4.61 -8.79
CA VAL A 113 -9.14 3.75 -7.69
C VAL A 113 -10.66 3.78 -7.54
N THR A 114 -11.36 4.65 -8.28
CA THR A 114 -12.82 4.61 -8.30
C THR A 114 -13.35 3.24 -8.71
N LYS A 115 -12.53 2.44 -9.39
CA LYS A 115 -12.84 1.03 -9.66
C LYS A 115 -12.07 0.16 -8.70
N ILE A 116 -12.75 -0.24 -7.63
CA ILE A 116 -12.12 -1.03 -6.57
C ILE A 116 -11.51 -2.33 -7.10
N GLU A 117 -12.07 -2.92 -8.16
CA GLU A 117 -11.57 -4.15 -8.75
C GLU A 117 -10.14 -3.98 -9.29
N VAL A 118 -9.79 -2.78 -9.75
CA VAL A 118 -8.43 -2.50 -10.22
C VAL A 118 -7.46 -2.57 -9.06
N LEU A 119 -7.83 -1.97 -7.92
CA LEU A 119 -6.99 -2.00 -6.73
C LEU A 119 -6.84 -3.43 -6.19
N VAL A 120 -7.93 -4.19 -6.15
CA VAL A 120 -7.88 -5.59 -5.71
C VAL A 120 -6.90 -6.38 -6.56
N LYS A 121 -6.95 -6.21 -7.88
CA LYS A 121 -6.06 -6.92 -8.79
C LYS A 121 -4.59 -6.54 -8.55
N GLU A 122 -4.30 -5.26 -8.35
CA GLU A 122 -2.94 -4.81 -8.07
C GLU A 122 -2.43 -5.35 -6.73
N ILE A 123 -3.31 -5.45 -5.74
CA ILE A 123 -2.96 -6.07 -4.46
C ILE A 123 -2.56 -7.53 -4.66
N GLU A 124 -3.33 -8.26 -5.45
CA GLU A 124 -3.04 -9.67 -5.73
C GLU A 124 -1.70 -9.85 -6.46
N ILE A 125 -1.42 -8.97 -7.40
CA ILE A 125 -0.15 -8.99 -8.13
C ILE A 125 1.01 -8.69 -7.16
N ALA A 126 0.87 -7.64 -6.35
CA ALA A 126 1.90 -7.26 -5.38
C ALA A 126 2.18 -8.37 -4.37
N ALA A 127 1.14 -9.10 -3.96
CA ALA A 127 1.27 -10.18 -2.98
C ALA A 127 2.14 -11.34 -3.48
N LYS A 128 2.36 -11.45 -4.78
CA LYS A 128 3.16 -12.53 -5.36
C LYS A 128 4.65 -12.22 -5.36
N TYR A 129 5.04 -11.01 -5.00
CA TYR A 129 6.46 -10.63 -5.01
C TYR A 129 7.26 -11.46 -4.02
N ARG A 130 8.46 -11.87 -4.46
CA ARG A 130 9.48 -12.50 -3.60
C ARG A 130 10.84 -11.92 -3.96
N SER A 131 11.59 -11.59 -2.94
CA SER A 131 12.95 -11.05 -3.12
C SER A 131 13.94 -12.10 -3.64
#